data_767c81ee61fdf8c686e0e8a84d0b243e
#
_entry.id   767c81ee61fdf8c686e0e8a84d0b243e
#
_cell.length_a   1.000
_cell.length_b   1.000
_cell.length_c   1.000
_cell.angle_alpha   90.00
_cell.angle_beta   90.00
_cell.angle_gamma   90.00
#
_symmetry.space_group_name_H-M   'P 1'
#
loop_
_entity.id
_entity.type
_entity.pdbx_description
1 polymer ?
#
loop_
_entity_poly.entity_id
_entity_poly.type
_entity_poly.pdbx_seq_one_letter_code
_entity_poly.pdbx_strand_id
1 'polypeptide(L)'
;MEYAAGQDAQLQMLPESADIIDMNVTLPATNAEGGSVTDVVWLEEADRGVRLVFGADHADWTLKNVTVHRQGWYDVTCALGWLLVFVLADLLLLAVLPGTGMLTRPGDRTVLVVLAGLVLLCSTPVLMDAVSYGFDLSFHMTRLAGVAEGLAQGQFPVRIYPNFLNGYGYASPVFYGDILLYFPALLVLAGMPLFRAYNLLLVGVNILTVAIAWWSFSRMLRSRAAALAATALYSAAYYRLFNMYYRPALGETCAQTFLPLIFYGFWALYADDVEETRRRRAWLPLALGFSGVILTHTITTELAAIMAVFTVLCCAKRAFRPQRLLTLLKGAALTVGLCAWFVLPMLQELGGDYRFRADSNAIDPGDYAISLANLLQPWNSKVDYIRLGAPLLLAAAGLLAVLVWKKDLPARGRQLGLAGLVPGTAAVLLTGFTGWETVAGWMGESIGRMFLNFQFPFRFLVFAVLGLAAAGAPWCGCSIIWRGPNLPAPARRGSSRWR
;
A
#
# COMPACT_ATOMS: atom_id res chain seq x y z
N MET A 1 28.04 8.63 -21.29
CA MET A 1 29.46 8.31 -21.02
C MET A 1 30.00 7.53 -22.21
N GLU A 2 31.16 7.92 -22.73
CA GLU A 2 31.87 7.22 -23.82
C GLU A 2 33.03 6.49 -23.20
N TYR A 3 33.24 5.24 -23.60
CA TYR A 3 34.27 4.38 -23.03
C TYR A 3 34.85 3.40 -24.08
N ALA A 4 35.94 2.76 -23.77
CA ALA A 4 36.43 1.58 -24.46
C ALA A 4 36.78 0.50 -23.43
N ALA A 5 36.35 -0.72 -23.67
CA ALA A 5 36.57 -1.84 -22.78
C ALA A 5 36.91 -3.09 -23.61
N GLY A 6 37.98 -3.80 -23.24
CA GLY A 6 38.41 -5.06 -23.87
C GLY A 6 37.52 -6.24 -23.46
N GLN A 7 36.82 -6.15 -22.35
CA GLN A 7 35.91 -7.14 -21.80
C GLN A 7 34.69 -6.43 -21.18
N ASP A 8 33.63 -7.17 -20.91
CA ASP A 8 32.48 -6.64 -20.19
C ASP A 8 32.89 -6.16 -18.80
N ALA A 9 32.53 -4.94 -18.47
CA ALA A 9 32.85 -4.32 -17.20
C ALA A 9 31.59 -3.90 -16.47
N GLN A 10 31.65 -3.85 -15.13
CA GLN A 10 30.56 -3.35 -14.29
C GLN A 10 30.87 -1.92 -13.83
N LEU A 11 29.90 -1.05 -13.97
CA LEU A 11 29.97 0.32 -13.51
C LEU A 11 28.81 0.59 -12.56
N GLN A 12 29.12 1.18 -11.41
CA GLN A 12 28.13 1.74 -10.51
C GLN A 12 28.20 3.27 -10.58
N MET A 13 27.05 3.90 -10.82
CA MET A 13 26.91 5.34 -10.75
C MET A 13 26.13 5.68 -9.48
N LEU A 14 26.79 6.28 -8.51
CA LEU A 14 26.24 6.57 -7.20
C LEU A 14 26.22 8.09 -6.95
N PRO A 15 25.15 8.65 -6.37
CA PRO A 15 25.23 9.96 -5.74
C PRO A 15 26.33 9.99 -4.68
N GLU A 16 26.97 11.15 -4.46
CA GLU A 16 28.06 11.26 -3.48
C GLU A 16 27.59 10.91 -2.05
N SER A 17 26.32 11.16 -1.73
CA SER A 17 25.70 10.85 -0.45
C SER A 17 25.29 9.39 -0.27
N ALA A 18 25.30 8.57 -1.31
CA ALA A 18 24.81 7.21 -1.24
C ALA A 18 25.90 6.24 -0.74
N ASP A 19 25.61 5.52 0.33
CA ASP A 19 26.52 4.52 0.87
C ASP A 19 26.46 3.18 0.11
N ILE A 20 25.32 2.80 -0.43
CA ILE A 20 25.14 1.57 -1.24
C ILE A 20 23.90 1.71 -2.12
N ILE A 21 24.06 1.69 -3.44
CA ILE A 21 22.95 1.43 -4.37
C ILE A 21 23.45 0.41 -5.39
N ASP A 22 22.78 -0.74 -5.47
CA ASP A 22 23.07 -1.79 -6.46
C ASP A 22 22.54 -1.41 -7.86
N MET A 23 22.88 -0.23 -8.34
CA MET A 23 22.68 0.12 -9.75
C MET A 23 23.94 -0.21 -10.52
N ASN A 24 24.05 -1.46 -10.94
CA ASN A 24 25.13 -1.91 -11.80
C ASN A 24 24.75 -1.69 -13.26
N VAL A 25 25.53 -0.91 -13.96
CA VAL A 25 25.46 -0.78 -15.41
C VAL A 25 26.54 -1.69 -16.02
N THR A 26 26.12 -2.65 -16.81
CA THR A 26 27.08 -3.46 -17.56
C THR A 26 27.58 -2.67 -18.75
N LEU A 27 28.90 -2.48 -18.83
CA LEU A 27 29.59 -1.91 -19.98
C LEU A 27 30.06 -3.07 -20.87
N PRO A 28 29.37 -3.36 -21.97
CA PRO A 28 29.78 -4.44 -22.86
C PRO A 28 31.16 -4.16 -23.48
N ALA A 29 31.89 -5.22 -23.80
CA ALA A 29 33.15 -5.12 -24.56
C ALA A 29 32.91 -4.32 -25.84
N THR A 30 33.88 -3.45 -26.16
CA THR A 30 33.77 -2.54 -27.30
C THR A 30 34.75 -2.93 -28.39
N ASN A 31 34.43 -2.57 -29.62
CA ASN A 31 35.41 -2.57 -30.72
C ASN A 31 36.40 -1.40 -30.59
N ALA A 32 37.33 -1.25 -31.53
CA ALA A 32 38.33 -0.18 -31.53
C ALA A 32 37.76 1.24 -31.53
N GLU A 33 36.49 1.41 -31.94
CA GLU A 33 35.83 2.72 -31.96
C GLU A 33 35.30 3.13 -30.58
N GLY A 34 35.14 2.18 -29.67
CA GLY A 34 34.55 2.39 -28.34
C GLY A 34 33.05 2.20 -28.31
N GLY A 35 32.47 2.37 -27.16
CA GLY A 35 31.02 2.31 -26.89
C GLY A 35 30.56 3.53 -26.15
N SER A 36 29.25 3.67 -26.07
CA SER A 36 28.61 4.67 -25.22
C SER A 36 27.55 4.01 -24.35
N VAL A 37 27.44 4.46 -23.12
CA VAL A 37 26.36 4.09 -22.22
C VAL A 37 25.71 5.37 -21.69
N THR A 38 24.40 5.35 -21.61
CA THR A 38 23.62 6.42 -20.98
C THR A 38 22.81 5.81 -19.84
N ASP A 39 22.98 6.35 -18.66
CA ASP A 39 22.21 5.97 -17.50
C ASP A 39 21.70 7.22 -16.79
N VAL A 40 20.70 7.05 -15.94
CA VAL A 40 20.05 8.14 -15.22
C VAL A 40 20.32 7.98 -13.75
N VAL A 41 21.07 8.92 -13.20
CA VAL A 41 21.37 8.97 -11.77
C VAL A 41 20.51 10.06 -11.14
N TRP A 42 19.84 9.71 -10.04
CA TRP A 42 19.14 10.69 -9.23
C TRP A 42 20.11 11.36 -8.27
N LEU A 43 20.14 12.69 -8.29
CA LEU A 43 20.94 13.48 -7.36
C LEU A 43 20.00 14.21 -6.40
N GLU A 44 20.27 14.12 -5.11
CA GLU A 44 19.62 14.93 -4.09
C GLU A 44 20.25 16.34 -4.08
N GLU A 45 19.55 17.32 -3.47
CA GLU A 45 20.03 18.71 -3.37
C GLU A 45 21.36 18.80 -2.59
N ALA A 46 21.62 17.83 -1.70
CA ALA A 46 22.87 17.72 -0.93
C ALA A 46 24.03 17.12 -1.73
N ASP A 47 23.75 16.48 -2.86
CA ASP A 47 24.78 15.83 -3.66
C ASP A 47 25.57 16.85 -4.46
N ARG A 48 26.88 16.85 -4.27
CA ARG A 48 27.84 17.72 -5.02
C ARG A 48 28.40 17.04 -6.27
N GLY A 49 28.10 15.76 -6.46
CA GLY A 49 28.63 15.01 -7.58
C GLY A 49 28.10 13.57 -7.69
N VAL A 50 28.51 12.93 -8.75
CA VAL A 50 28.29 11.51 -9.01
C VAL A 50 29.61 10.78 -8.85
N ARG A 51 29.63 9.76 -8.02
CA ARG A 51 30.76 8.86 -7.85
C ARG A 51 30.62 7.71 -8.83
N LEU A 52 31.60 7.53 -9.69
CA LEU A 52 31.70 6.37 -10.58
C LEU A 52 32.55 5.31 -9.88
N VAL A 53 31.96 4.16 -9.59
CA VAL A 53 32.66 3.03 -8.98
C VAL A 53 32.76 1.92 -10.02
N PHE A 54 33.98 1.58 -10.40
CA PHE A 54 34.27 0.52 -11.35
C PHE A 54 34.54 -0.76 -10.58
N GLY A 55 33.94 -1.86 -11.01
CA GLY A 55 34.20 -3.18 -10.44
C GLY A 55 35.73 -3.52 -10.59
N ALA A 56 36.29 -4.11 -9.55
CA ALA A 56 37.72 -4.42 -9.47
C ALA A 56 38.17 -5.52 -10.44
N ASP A 57 37.28 -6.15 -11.17
CA ASP A 57 37.53 -7.30 -12.00
C ASP A 57 37.94 -6.91 -13.43
N HIS A 58 39.20 -6.58 -13.60
CA HIS A 58 40.08 -7.04 -14.71
C HIS A 58 39.90 -6.50 -16.12
N ALA A 59 39.22 -5.43 -16.39
CA ALA A 59 39.17 -4.96 -17.75
C ALA A 59 40.11 -3.78 -17.97
N ASP A 60 40.99 -3.87 -18.93
CA ASP A 60 41.58 -2.71 -19.56
C ASP A 60 40.43 -1.89 -20.17
N TRP A 61 40.01 -0.87 -19.46
CA TRP A 61 38.99 0.05 -19.93
C TRP A 61 39.52 1.48 -19.89
N THR A 62 39.03 2.26 -20.78
CA THR A 62 39.42 3.67 -20.89
C THR A 62 38.16 4.50 -20.93
N LEU A 63 38.01 5.43 -19.97
CA LEU A 63 36.99 6.43 -20.00
C LEU A 63 37.37 7.56 -20.95
N LYS A 64 36.57 7.75 -22.02
CA LYS A 64 36.85 8.75 -23.04
C LYS A 64 36.17 10.08 -22.71
N ASN A 65 34.92 10.03 -22.35
CA ASN A 65 34.11 11.25 -22.06
C ASN A 65 32.96 10.94 -21.13
N VAL A 66 32.69 11.88 -20.24
CA VAL A 66 31.50 11.88 -19.40
C VAL A 66 30.74 13.19 -19.62
N THR A 67 29.52 13.08 -20.14
CA THR A 67 28.61 14.21 -20.27
C THR A 67 27.41 14.02 -19.36
N VAL A 68 27.08 15.05 -18.59
CA VAL A 68 25.93 15.05 -17.72
C VAL A 68 24.88 15.99 -18.32
N HIS A 69 23.71 15.49 -18.59
CA HIS A 69 22.57 16.26 -19.08
C HIS A 69 21.40 16.15 -18.14
N ARG A 70 20.77 17.30 -17.88
CA ARG A 70 19.48 17.28 -17.19
C ARG A 70 18.44 16.63 -18.09
N GLN A 71 17.66 15.71 -17.51
CA GLN A 71 16.72 14.94 -18.28
C GLN A 71 15.44 15.76 -18.56
N GLY A 72 15.05 15.86 -19.83
CA GLY A 72 13.87 16.61 -20.24
C GLY A 72 12.54 16.10 -19.63
N TRP A 73 12.44 14.79 -19.38
CA TRP A 73 11.29 14.21 -18.68
C TRP A 73 11.12 14.73 -17.25
N TYR A 74 12.20 15.11 -16.57
CA TYR A 74 12.14 15.74 -15.27
C TYR A 74 11.30 17.02 -15.33
N ASP A 75 11.64 17.92 -16.23
CA ASP A 75 10.96 19.21 -16.36
C ASP A 75 9.50 19.03 -16.76
N VAL A 76 9.20 18.09 -17.67
CA VAL A 76 7.83 17.76 -18.08
C VAL A 76 7.01 17.20 -16.93
N THR A 77 7.54 16.24 -16.17
CA THR A 77 6.81 15.64 -15.03
C THR A 77 6.62 16.63 -13.88
N CYS A 78 7.60 17.50 -13.61
CA CYS A 78 7.47 18.60 -12.66
C CYS A 78 6.40 19.60 -13.11
N ALA A 79 6.42 20.01 -14.38
CA ALA A 79 5.42 20.93 -14.93
C ALA A 79 4.00 20.35 -14.85
N LEU A 80 3.82 19.08 -15.21
CA LEU A 80 2.53 18.37 -15.07
C LEU A 80 2.12 18.22 -13.61
N GLY A 81 3.05 17.94 -12.70
CA GLY A 81 2.80 17.90 -11.27
C GLY A 81 2.30 19.22 -10.72
N TRP A 82 2.99 20.32 -11.03
CA TRP A 82 2.56 21.67 -10.64
C TRP A 82 1.22 22.06 -11.27
N LEU A 83 0.99 21.75 -12.55
CA LEU A 83 -0.30 21.96 -13.19
C LEU A 83 -1.41 21.22 -12.44
N LEU A 84 -1.19 19.97 -12.06
CA LEU A 84 -2.14 19.19 -11.26
C LEU A 84 -2.39 19.85 -9.89
N VAL A 85 -1.34 20.34 -9.21
CA VAL A 85 -1.46 21.07 -7.94
C VAL A 85 -2.35 22.32 -8.12
N PHE A 86 -2.12 23.13 -9.16
CA PHE A 86 -2.91 24.33 -9.42
C PHE A 86 -4.36 23.99 -9.75
N VAL A 87 -4.60 23.01 -10.62
CA VAL A 87 -5.97 22.59 -10.96
C VAL A 87 -6.72 22.08 -9.73
N LEU A 88 -6.06 21.29 -8.88
CA LEU A 88 -6.69 20.77 -7.66
C LEU A 88 -6.88 21.89 -6.60
N ALA A 89 -5.96 22.83 -6.50
CA ALA A 89 -6.11 24.00 -5.64
C ALA A 89 -7.28 24.89 -6.10
N ASP A 90 -7.41 25.12 -7.41
CA ASP A 90 -8.54 25.87 -7.97
C ASP A 90 -9.87 25.17 -7.75
N LEU A 91 -9.93 23.85 -7.94
CA LEU A 91 -11.12 23.05 -7.64
C LEU A 91 -11.47 23.12 -6.15
N LEU A 92 -10.46 23.07 -5.27
CA LEU A 92 -10.64 23.22 -3.83
C LEU A 92 -11.16 24.61 -3.46
N LEU A 93 -10.57 25.67 -4.03
CA LEU A 93 -11.03 27.05 -3.86
C LEU A 93 -12.47 27.23 -4.31
N LEU A 94 -12.83 26.73 -5.49
CA LEU A 94 -14.21 26.75 -5.99
C LEU A 94 -15.17 25.99 -5.07
N ALA A 95 -14.70 24.90 -4.42
CA ALA A 95 -15.52 24.16 -3.45
C ALA A 95 -15.76 24.93 -2.14
N VAL A 96 -14.81 25.76 -1.73
CA VAL A 96 -14.83 26.48 -0.44
C VAL A 96 -15.44 27.88 -0.57
N LEU A 97 -15.51 28.47 -1.77
CA LEU A 97 -16.02 29.83 -1.99
C LEU A 97 -17.46 29.99 -1.48
N PRO A 98 -17.76 31.10 -0.77
CA PRO A 98 -19.10 31.42 -0.31
C PRO A 98 -20.07 31.53 -1.49
N GLY A 99 -21.23 30.87 -1.39
CA GLY A 99 -22.26 30.85 -2.44
C GLY A 99 -22.38 29.55 -3.20
N THR A 100 -21.41 28.64 -3.12
CA THR A 100 -21.49 27.33 -3.78
C THR A 100 -22.37 26.31 -3.02
N GLY A 101 -22.73 26.59 -1.76
CA GLY A 101 -23.51 25.69 -0.91
C GLY A 101 -22.83 24.35 -0.58
N MET A 102 -21.56 24.21 -0.98
CA MET A 102 -20.81 22.93 -0.93
C MET A 102 -20.48 22.48 0.49
N LEU A 103 -20.24 23.42 1.43
CA LEU A 103 -19.90 23.09 2.81
C LEU A 103 -21.09 22.61 3.65
N THR A 104 -22.31 23.01 3.30
CA THR A 104 -23.51 22.65 4.07
C THR A 104 -24.12 21.32 3.66
N ARG A 105 -23.95 20.91 2.39
CA ARG A 105 -24.38 19.61 1.87
C ARG A 105 -23.37 19.13 0.81
N PRO A 106 -22.37 18.32 1.17
CA PRO A 106 -21.38 17.83 0.22
C PRO A 106 -22.06 17.11 -0.95
N GLY A 107 -22.13 17.77 -2.08
CA GLY A 107 -22.54 17.19 -3.36
C GLY A 107 -21.45 16.30 -3.93
N ASP A 108 -21.69 15.69 -5.08
CA ASP A 108 -20.71 14.78 -5.70
C ASP A 108 -19.44 15.53 -6.11
N ARG A 109 -19.54 16.81 -6.50
CA ARG A 109 -18.37 17.66 -6.82
C ARG A 109 -17.49 17.90 -5.59
N THR A 110 -18.07 18.24 -4.44
CA THR A 110 -17.32 18.42 -3.19
C THR A 110 -16.60 17.14 -2.78
N VAL A 111 -17.26 15.98 -2.91
CA VAL A 111 -16.62 14.70 -2.63
C VAL A 111 -15.40 14.51 -3.54
N LEU A 112 -15.57 14.73 -4.85
CA LEU A 112 -14.48 14.58 -5.82
C LEU A 112 -13.30 15.49 -5.49
N VAL A 113 -13.56 16.77 -5.19
CA VAL A 113 -12.52 17.74 -4.84
C VAL A 113 -11.77 17.34 -3.56
N VAL A 114 -12.49 16.91 -2.52
CA VAL A 114 -11.85 16.45 -1.28
C VAL A 114 -10.99 15.20 -1.53
N LEU A 115 -11.48 14.24 -2.33
CA LEU A 115 -10.70 13.05 -2.67
C LEU A 115 -9.47 13.40 -3.50
N ALA A 116 -9.59 14.30 -4.46
CA ALA A 116 -8.47 14.79 -5.26
C ALA A 116 -7.43 15.52 -4.38
N GLY A 117 -7.87 16.41 -3.49
CA GLY A 117 -7.02 17.09 -2.52
C GLY A 117 -6.30 16.10 -1.59
N LEU A 118 -6.97 15.01 -1.20
CA LEU A 118 -6.37 13.96 -0.38
C LEU A 118 -5.29 13.17 -1.15
N VAL A 119 -5.54 12.85 -2.42
CA VAL A 119 -4.51 12.24 -3.29
C VAL A 119 -3.30 13.14 -3.40
N LEU A 120 -3.52 14.44 -3.65
CA LEU A 120 -2.46 15.43 -3.74
C LEU A 120 -1.65 15.50 -2.44
N LEU A 121 -2.34 15.63 -1.29
CA LEU A 121 -1.70 15.66 0.03
C LEU A 121 -0.84 14.41 0.27
N CYS A 122 -1.38 13.22 -0.02
CA CYS A 122 -0.64 11.97 0.15
C CYS A 122 0.53 11.83 -0.84
N SER A 123 0.49 12.52 -1.99
CA SER A 123 1.52 12.45 -3.03
C SER A 123 2.55 13.60 -2.92
N THR A 124 2.40 14.50 -1.95
CA THR A 124 3.31 15.65 -1.78
C THR A 124 4.80 15.28 -1.78
N PRO A 125 5.25 14.21 -1.07
CA PRO A 125 6.67 13.85 -1.09
C PRO A 125 7.20 13.52 -2.50
N VAL A 126 6.39 12.87 -3.33
CA VAL A 126 6.75 12.59 -4.74
C VAL A 126 6.85 13.87 -5.55
N LEU A 127 5.92 14.79 -5.34
CA LEU A 127 5.89 16.07 -6.06
C LEU A 127 7.03 17.01 -5.66
N MET A 128 7.54 16.84 -4.44
CA MET A 128 8.67 17.62 -3.89
C MET A 128 10.01 16.86 -4.02
N ASP A 129 10.02 15.74 -4.72
CA ASP A 129 11.19 14.84 -4.84
C ASP A 129 11.80 14.41 -3.49
N ALA A 130 10.95 14.31 -2.46
CA ALA A 130 11.34 14.00 -1.08
C ALA A 130 11.07 12.52 -0.72
N VAL A 131 11.39 11.60 -1.63
CA VAL A 131 11.33 10.15 -1.36
C VAL A 131 12.67 9.69 -0.84
N SER A 132 12.69 9.04 0.33
CA SER A 132 13.91 8.52 0.95
C SER A 132 14.54 7.41 0.10
N TYR A 133 15.86 7.42 -0.01
CA TYR A 133 16.64 6.36 -0.66
C TYR A 133 16.93 5.16 0.25
N GLY A 134 16.52 5.23 1.53
CA GLY A 134 16.84 4.18 2.49
C GLY A 134 16.03 2.89 2.34
N PHE A 135 16.40 1.89 3.12
CA PHE A 135 15.72 0.60 3.28
C PHE A 135 15.47 -0.17 1.98
N ASP A 136 14.19 -0.36 1.59
CA ASP A 136 13.80 -1.27 0.51
C ASP A 136 13.74 -0.60 -0.88
N LEU A 137 14.07 0.70 -1.02
CA LEU A 137 13.88 1.43 -2.28
C LEU A 137 14.71 0.84 -3.43
N SER A 138 16.02 0.59 -3.20
CA SER A 138 16.91 0.03 -4.20
C SER A 138 16.39 -1.30 -4.72
N PHE A 139 15.96 -2.19 -3.83
CA PHE A 139 15.37 -3.47 -4.20
C PHE A 139 14.12 -3.29 -5.07
N HIS A 140 13.22 -2.36 -4.74
CA HIS A 140 12.00 -2.14 -5.53
C HIS A 140 12.27 -1.45 -6.87
N MET A 141 13.27 -0.58 -6.93
CA MET A 141 13.72 0.02 -8.20
C MET A 141 14.31 -1.06 -9.14
N THR A 142 15.14 -1.94 -8.61
CA THR A 142 15.74 -3.05 -9.38
C THR A 142 14.65 -4.05 -9.81
N ARG A 143 13.63 -4.31 -9.00
CA ARG A 143 12.45 -5.11 -9.41
C ARG A 143 11.73 -4.47 -10.60
N LEU A 144 11.47 -3.16 -10.55
CA LEU A 144 10.82 -2.46 -11.65
C LEU A 144 11.63 -2.55 -12.95
N ALA A 145 12.95 -2.34 -12.85
CA ALA A 145 13.86 -2.54 -13.99
C ALA A 145 13.82 -3.98 -14.50
N GLY A 146 13.84 -4.96 -13.58
CA GLY A 146 13.77 -6.38 -13.93
C GLY A 146 12.45 -6.78 -14.60
N VAL A 147 11.31 -6.21 -14.20
CA VAL A 147 10.03 -6.41 -14.90
C VAL A 147 10.09 -5.82 -16.31
N ALA A 148 10.62 -4.61 -16.46
CA ALA A 148 10.74 -3.97 -17.78
C ALA A 148 11.64 -4.79 -18.71
N GLU A 149 12.79 -5.23 -18.24
CA GLU A 149 13.73 -6.03 -19.01
C GLU A 149 13.16 -7.42 -19.34
N GLY A 150 12.53 -8.09 -18.38
CA GLY A 150 11.85 -9.37 -18.63
C GLY A 150 10.76 -9.25 -19.72
N LEU A 151 9.97 -8.17 -19.70
CA LEU A 151 9.00 -7.88 -20.77
C LEU A 151 9.68 -7.63 -22.12
N ALA A 152 10.80 -6.88 -22.15
CA ALA A 152 11.57 -6.63 -23.37
C ALA A 152 12.10 -7.94 -23.98
N GLN A 153 12.45 -8.92 -23.14
CA GLN A 153 12.86 -10.26 -23.54
C GLN A 153 11.69 -11.21 -23.88
N GLY A 154 10.45 -10.72 -23.83
CA GLY A 154 9.24 -11.50 -24.18
C GLY A 154 8.70 -12.36 -23.04
N GLN A 155 9.17 -12.21 -21.81
CA GLN A 155 8.56 -12.92 -20.67
C GLN A 155 7.22 -12.29 -20.29
N PHE A 156 6.15 -13.10 -20.25
CA PHE A 156 4.86 -12.69 -19.68
C PHE A 156 4.08 -13.92 -19.18
N PRO A 157 3.74 -13.97 -17.89
CA PRO A 157 4.25 -13.09 -16.82
C PRO A 157 5.75 -13.24 -16.60
N VAL A 158 6.42 -12.17 -16.12
CA VAL A 158 7.84 -12.19 -15.79
C VAL A 158 8.05 -13.13 -14.60
N ARG A 159 9.02 -14.04 -14.71
CA ARG A 159 9.33 -15.03 -13.66
C ARG A 159 10.74 -14.89 -13.12
N ILE A 160 11.63 -14.32 -13.93
CA ILE A 160 13.02 -14.07 -13.57
C ILE A 160 13.33 -12.63 -13.95
N TYR A 161 13.94 -11.89 -13.05
CA TYR A 161 14.50 -10.57 -13.34
C TYR A 161 15.89 -10.77 -13.95
N PRO A 162 16.12 -10.49 -15.24
CA PRO A 162 17.39 -10.79 -15.89
C PRO A 162 18.56 -9.97 -15.35
N ASN A 163 18.30 -8.75 -14.91
CA ASN A 163 19.29 -7.76 -14.45
C ASN A 163 19.85 -8.01 -13.04
N PHE A 164 19.36 -9.00 -12.31
CA PHE A 164 19.86 -9.31 -10.98
C PHE A 164 21.09 -10.24 -11.03
N LEU A 165 21.90 -10.18 -9.97
CA LEU A 165 23.03 -11.10 -9.73
C LEU A 165 23.98 -11.18 -10.93
N ASN A 166 24.38 -10.03 -11.46
CA ASN A 166 25.30 -9.92 -12.61
C ASN A 166 24.80 -10.69 -13.85
N GLY A 167 23.49 -10.68 -14.10
CA GLY A 167 22.89 -11.34 -15.26
C GLY A 167 22.53 -12.82 -15.06
N TYR A 168 22.84 -13.41 -13.90
CA TYR A 168 22.37 -14.78 -13.58
C TYR A 168 20.86 -14.86 -13.39
N GLY A 169 20.24 -13.72 -13.11
CA GLY A 169 18.80 -13.61 -12.89
C GLY A 169 18.37 -13.93 -11.46
N TYR A 170 17.17 -13.47 -11.12
CA TYR A 170 16.57 -13.68 -9.80
C TYR A 170 15.10 -14.01 -9.90
N ALA A 171 14.69 -15.14 -9.36
CA ALA A 171 13.31 -15.65 -9.44
C ALA A 171 12.36 -15.04 -8.40
N SER A 172 12.64 -13.84 -7.88
CA SER A 172 11.77 -13.14 -6.93
C SER A 172 10.31 -13.01 -7.40
N PRO A 173 9.97 -12.80 -8.69
CA PRO A 173 8.60 -12.72 -9.16
C PRO A 173 7.75 -13.98 -8.93
N VAL A 174 8.38 -15.12 -8.69
CA VAL A 174 7.66 -16.35 -8.32
C VAL A 174 7.08 -16.27 -6.91
N PHE A 175 7.77 -15.56 -5.99
CA PHE A 175 7.45 -15.50 -4.57
C PHE A 175 6.89 -14.15 -4.11
N TYR A 176 7.09 -13.11 -4.90
CA TYR A 176 6.69 -11.74 -4.58
C TYR A 176 5.82 -11.15 -5.69
N GLY A 177 4.62 -10.72 -5.36
CA GLY A 177 3.67 -10.21 -6.34
C GLY A 177 4.08 -8.89 -6.98
N ASP A 178 4.02 -8.83 -8.32
CA ASP A 178 4.47 -7.71 -9.15
C ASP A 178 3.35 -7.05 -9.95
N ILE A 179 2.10 -7.41 -9.72
CA ILE A 179 0.98 -6.99 -10.59
C ILE A 179 0.94 -5.48 -10.85
N LEU A 180 1.27 -4.66 -9.86
CA LEU A 180 1.27 -3.20 -10.01
C LEU A 180 2.56 -2.66 -10.66
N LEU A 181 3.64 -3.44 -10.75
CA LEU A 181 4.87 -3.04 -11.41
C LEU A 181 4.79 -3.09 -12.94
N TYR A 182 3.87 -3.86 -13.50
CA TYR A 182 3.72 -3.95 -14.96
C TYR A 182 3.41 -2.61 -15.60
N PHE A 183 2.53 -1.80 -14.97
CA PHE A 183 2.19 -0.48 -15.51
C PHE A 183 3.42 0.44 -15.61
N PRO A 184 4.19 0.73 -14.55
CA PRO A 184 5.38 1.56 -14.66
C PRO A 184 6.48 0.90 -15.51
N ALA A 185 6.57 -0.42 -15.55
CA ALA A 185 7.51 -1.12 -16.44
C ALA A 185 7.24 -0.82 -17.93
N LEU A 186 5.98 -0.77 -18.35
CA LEU A 186 5.63 -0.35 -19.69
C LEU A 186 6.02 1.12 -19.97
N LEU A 187 5.94 2.01 -18.96
CA LEU A 187 6.41 3.38 -19.11
C LEU A 187 7.94 3.45 -19.27
N VAL A 188 8.68 2.60 -18.54
CA VAL A 188 10.14 2.46 -18.72
C VAL A 188 10.47 2.00 -20.13
N LEU A 189 9.78 0.99 -20.65
CA LEU A 189 9.94 0.52 -22.04
C LEU A 189 9.61 1.60 -23.06
N ALA A 190 8.70 2.51 -22.74
CA ALA A 190 8.40 3.68 -23.57
C ALA A 190 9.42 4.82 -23.44
N GLY A 191 10.53 4.62 -22.71
CA GLY A 191 11.61 5.58 -22.55
C GLY A 191 11.51 6.49 -21.34
N MET A 192 10.56 6.24 -20.43
CA MET A 192 10.49 7.01 -19.17
C MET A 192 11.60 6.57 -18.22
N PRO A 193 12.28 7.50 -17.53
CA PRO A 193 13.24 7.15 -16.50
C PRO A 193 12.64 6.28 -15.40
N LEU A 194 13.41 5.32 -14.94
CA LEU A 194 12.99 4.32 -13.94
C LEU A 194 12.40 4.98 -12.69
N PHE A 195 13.10 5.99 -12.14
CA PHE A 195 12.65 6.69 -10.95
C PHE A 195 11.33 7.46 -11.19
N ARG A 196 11.14 8.06 -12.38
CA ARG A 196 9.89 8.75 -12.73
C ARG A 196 8.72 7.77 -12.87
N ALA A 197 8.96 6.62 -13.48
CA ALA A 197 7.97 5.55 -13.57
C ALA A 197 7.58 5.04 -12.17
N TYR A 198 8.56 4.90 -11.26
CA TYR A 198 8.33 4.55 -9.86
C TYR A 198 7.49 5.63 -9.14
N ASN A 199 7.84 6.90 -9.29
CA ASN A 199 7.08 8.01 -8.70
C ASN A 199 5.63 8.04 -9.19
N LEU A 200 5.38 7.79 -10.48
CA LEU A 200 4.03 7.68 -11.02
C LEU A 200 3.28 6.47 -10.45
N LEU A 201 3.96 5.36 -10.20
CA LEU A 201 3.37 4.23 -9.48
C LEU A 201 2.88 4.66 -8.09
N LEU A 202 3.69 5.39 -7.31
CA LEU A 202 3.29 5.85 -5.97
C LEU A 202 2.05 6.76 -6.02
N VAL A 203 1.98 7.68 -6.99
CA VAL A 203 0.78 8.50 -7.22
C VAL A 203 -0.41 7.62 -7.59
N GLY A 204 -0.23 6.66 -8.49
CA GLY A 204 -1.27 5.70 -8.88
C GLY A 204 -1.78 4.88 -7.69
N VAL A 205 -0.89 4.43 -6.80
CA VAL A 205 -1.24 3.73 -5.55
C VAL A 205 -2.03 4.64 -4.62
N ASN A 206 -1.69 5.93 -4.52
CA ASN A 206 -2.48 6.89 -3.73
C ASN A 206 -3.88 7.09 -4.31
N ILE A 207 -4.00 7.27 -5.64
CA ILE A 207 -5.30 7.37 -6.33
C ILE A 207 -6.15 6.13 -6.05
N LEU A 208 -5.58 4.95 -6.25
CA LEU A 208 -6.29 3.68 -6.07
C LEU A 208 -6.69 3.46 -4.60
N THR A 209 -5.82 3.80 -3.64
CA THR A 209 -6.11 3.70 -2.21
C THR A 209 -7.27 4.61 -1.81
N VAL A 210 -7.23 5.88 -2.21
CA VAL A 210 -8.28 6.85 -1.90
C VAL A 210 -9.61 6.44 -2.55
N ALA A 211 -9.58 5.98 -3.80
CA ALA A 211 -10.77 5.51 -4.50
C ALA A 211 -11.40 4.28 -3.85
N ILE A 212 -10.60 3.27 -3.52
CA ILE A 212 -11.07 2.04 -2.87
C ILE A 212 -11.55 2.31 -1.44
N ALA A 213 -10.81 3.10 -0.67
CA ALA A 213 -11.21 3.48 0.69
C ALA A 213 -12.54 4.25 0.67
N TRP A 214 -12.69 5.24 -0.20
CA TRP A 214 -13.94 5.96 -0.40
C TRP A 214 -15.08 5.02 -0.81
N TRP A 215 -14.84 4.16 -1.80
CA TRP A 215 -15.84 3.20 -2.26
C TRP A 215 -16.31 2.28 -1.13
N SER A 216 -15.41 1.81 -0.30
CA SER A 216 -15.70 0.91 0.81
C SER A 216 -16.42 1.65 1.95
N PHE A 217 -15.84 2.75 2.44
CA PHE A 217 -16.40 3.49 3.58
C PHE A 217 -17.72 4.17 3.28
N SER A 218 -17.93 4.69 2.06
CA SER A 218 -19.21 5.30 1.68
C SER A 218 -20.38 4.29 1.66
N ARG A 219 -20.09 3.00 1.52
CA ARG A 219 -21.10 1.93 1.61
C ARG A 219 -21.37 1.45 3.02
N MET A 220 -20.41 1.65 3.92
CA MET A 220 -20.52 1.28 5.33
C MET A 220 -21.15 2.41 6.13
N LEU A 221 -20.76 3.65 5.87
CA LEU A 221 -21.17 4.85 6.60
C LEU A 221 -22.34 5.53 5.88
N ARG A 222 -23.36 5.95 6.64
CA ARG A 222 -24.52 6.66 6.07
C ARG A 222 -24.26 8.13 5.75
N SER A 223 -23.23 8.72 6.39
CA SER A 223 -22.84 10.10 6.21
C SER A 223 -21.68 10.20 5.23
N ARG A 224 -21.81 11.02 4.20
CA ARG A 224 -20.71 11.32 3.26
C ARG A 224 -19.52 11.95 3.98
N ALA A 225 -19.76 12.85 4.93
CA ALA A 225 -18.70 13.47 5.72
C ALA A 225 -17.92 12.44 6.56
N ALA A 226 -18.63 11.50 7.21
CA ALA A 226 -17.99 10.41 7.93
C ALA A 226 -17.18 9.49 7.00
N ALA A 227 -17.70 9.20 5.80
CA ALA A 227 -16.97 8.39 4.82
C ALA A 227 -15.71 9.11 4.30
N LEU A 228 -15.78 10.43 4.06
CA LEU A 228 -14.61 11.25 3.71
C LEU A 228 -13.59 11.27 4.85
N ALA A 229 -14.04 11.45 6.10
CA ALA A 229 -13.15 11.43 7.25
C ALA A 229 -12.47 10.06 7.43
N ALA A 230 -13.20 8.94 7.27
CA ALA A 230 -12.62 7.60 7.28
C ALA A 230 -11.59 7.42 6.16
N THR A 231 -11.92 7.88 4.96
CA THR A 231 -10.99 7.82 3.81
C THR A 231 -9.72 8.62 4.08
N ALA A 232 -9.85 9.83 4.63
CA ALA A 232 -8.72 10.69 4.98
C ALA A 232 -7.86 10.06 6.09
N LEU A 233 -8.48 9.60 7.18
CA LEU A 233 -7.77 8.94 8.29
C LEU A 233 -7.01 7.69 7.83
N TYR A 234 -7.58 6.93 6.90
CA TYR A 234 -6.92 5.74 6.35
C TYR A 234 -5.80 6.10 5.39
N SER A 235 -6.09 6.93 4.38
CA SER A 235 -5.16 7.22 3.30
C SER A 235 -3.98 8.08 3.74
N ALA A 236 -4.18 9.03 4.66
CA ALA A 236 -3.14 9.89 5.22
C ALA A 236 -2.61 9.39 6.57
N ALA A 237 -2.87 8.12 6.94
CA ALA A 237 -2.35 7.55 8.16
C ALA A 237 -0.82 7.59 8.19
N TYR A 238 -0.24 7.97 9.33
CA TYR A 238 1.20 8.08 9.50
C TYR A 238 1.92 6.79 9.09
N TYR A 239 1.50 5.64 9.59
CA TYR A 239 2.13 4.35 9.28
C TYR A 239 2.10 4.02 7.79
N ARG A 240 1.02 4.37 7.08
CA ARG A 240 0.94 4.16 5.63
C ARG A 240 1.93 5.03 4.87
N LEU A 241 1.97 6.34 5.19
CA LEU A 241 2.88 7.29 4.54
C LEU A 241 4.34 7.02 4.91
N PHE A 242 4.61 6.56 6.14
CA PHE A 242 5.90 6.09 6.59
C PHE A 242 6.40 4.91 5.73
N ASN A 243 5.56 3.88 5.52
CA ASN A 243 5.89 2.76 4.66
C ASN A 243 6.05 3.14 3.18
N MET A 244 5.37 4.18 2.72
CA MET A 244 5.44 4.61 1.33
C MET A 244 6.68 5.44 1.03
N TYR A 245 7.08 6.33 1.94
CA TYR A 245 8.07 7.37 1.65
C TYR A 245 9.34 7.30 2.47
N TYR A 246 9.28 6.81 3.69
CA TYR A 246 10.46 6.72 4.57
C TYR A 246 11.08 5.32 4.54
N ARG A 247 10.27 4.29 4.67
CA ARG A 247 10.73 2.89 4.63
C ARG A 247 10.76 2.29 3.22
N PRO A 248 10.26 2.94 2.18
CA PRO A 248 9.79 2.51 0.86
C PRO A 248 9.41 1.02 0.75
N ALA A 249 8.56 0.53 1.67
CA ALA A 249 8.06 -0.85 1.66
C ALA A 249 6.91 -0.99 0.63
N LEU A 250 7.26 -0.97 -0.65
CA LEU A 250 6.31 -0.87 -1.77
C LEU A 250 5.25 -1.97 -1.74
N GLY A 251 5.63 -3.23 -1.51
CA GLY A 251 4.69 -4.35 -1.51
C GLY A 251 3.62 -4.20 -0.43
N GLU A 252 4.04 -3.87 0.81
CA GLU A 252 3.13 -3.63 1.92
C GLU A 252 2.20 -2.43 1.64
N THR A 253 2.75 -1.35 1.09
CA THR A 253 2.00 -0.14 0.71
C THR A 253 0.96 -0.45 -0.38
N CYS A 254 1.32 -1.24 -1.38
CA CYS A 254 0.41 -1.71 -2.42
C CYS A 254 -0.71 -2.59 -1.85
N ALA A 255 -0.37 -3.52 -0.95
CA ALA A 255 -1.35 -4.40 -0.31
C ALA A 255 -2.36 -3.64 0.55
N GLN A 256 -1.92 -2.60 1.27
CA GLN A 256 -2.80 -1.71 2.05
C GLN A 256 -3.93 -1.13 1.21
N THR A 257 -3.70 -0.86 -0.07
CA THR A 257 -4.73 -0.35 -0.99
C THR A 257 -5.99 -1.21 -1.03
N PHE A 258 -5.84 -2.52 -0.89
CA PHE A 258 -6.95 -3.48 -1.06
C PHE A 258 -7.64 -3.88 0.26
N LEU A 259 -7.03 -3.58 1.41
CA LEU A 259 -7.59 -3.94 2.72
C LEU A 259 -9.00 -3.36 2.99
N PRO A 260 -9.36 -2.13 2.56
CA PRO A 260 -10.71 -1.63 2.76
C PRO A 260 -11.80 -2.45 2.04
N LEU A 261 -11.47 -3.14 0.92
CA LEU A 261 -12.39 -4.07 0.26
C LEU A 261 -12.70 -5.28 1.13
N ILE A 262 -11.66 -5.86 1.74
CA ILE A 262 -11.79 -7.01 2.65
C ILE A 262 -12.65 -6.60 3.85
N PHE A 263 -12.36 -5.46 4.45
CA PHE A 263 -13.11 -4.96 5.61
C PHE A 263 -14.58 -4.70 5.27
N TYR A 264 -14.85 -4.05 4.13
CA TYR A 264 -16.22 -3.85 3.66
C TYR A 264 -16.91 -5.19 3.36
N GLY A 265 -16.22 -6.15 2.76
CA GLY A 265 -16.78 -7.46 2.47
C GLY A 265 -17.25 -8.20 3.73
N PHE A 266 -16.42 -8.23 4.77
CA PHE A 266 -16.81 -8.80 6.07
C PHE A 266 -17.92 -7.98 6.75
N TRP A 267 -17.87 -6.66 6.69
CA TRP A 267 -18.94 -5.81 7.17
C TRP A 267 -20.27 -6.14 6.46
N ALA A 268 -20.28 -6.18 5.14
CA ALA A 268 -21.46 -6.49 4.35
C ALA A 268 -22.00 -7.89 4.65
N LEU A 269 -21.13 -8.83 4.97
CA LEU A 269 -21.52 -10.21 5.29
C LEU A 269 -22.13 -10.35 6.68
N TYR A 270 -21.62 -9.62 7.69
CA TYR A 270 -21.95 -9.87 9.11
C TYR A 270 -22.79 -8.80 9.78
N ALA A 271 -22.85 -7.56 9.28
CA ALA A 271 -23.63 -6.51 9.88
C ALA A 271 -25.15 -6.77 9.76
N ASP A 272 -25.91 -6.36 10.79
CA ASP A 272 -27.34 -6.70 10.89
C ASP A 272 -28.23 -5.94 9.90
N ASP A 273 -27.91 -4.67 9.65
CA ASP A 273 -28.70 -3.75 8.83
C ASP A 273 -28.31 -3.68 7.35
N VAL A 274 -27.59 -4.68 6.87
CA VAL A 274 -27.22 -4.80 5.47
C VAL A 274 -28.29 -5.54 4.69
N GLU A 275 -28.72 -4.95 3.58
CA GLU A 275 -29.67 -5.54 2.65
C GLU A 275 -29.18 -6.91 2.14
N GLU A 276 -30.07 -7.89 2.04
CA GLU A 276 -29.72 -9.26 1.69
C GLU A 276 -29.06 -9.37 0.29
N THR A 277 -29.49 -8.58 -0.67
CA THR A 277 -28.87 -8.50 -2.01
C THR A 277 -27.41 -8.08 -1.95
N ARG A 278 -27.10 -7.08 -1.11
CA ARG A 278 -25.75 -6.58 -0.88
C ARG A 278 -24.91 -7.61 -0.12
N ARG A 279 -25.50 -8.27 0.85
CA ARG A 279 -24.88 -9.36 1.62
C ARG A 279 -24.47 -10.54 0.71
N ARG A 280 -25.38 -10.95 -0.17
CA ARG A 280 -25.10 -12.03 -1.14
C ARG A 280 -24.00 -11.67 -2.14
N ARG A 281 -23.75 -10.39 -2.38
CA ARG A 281 -22.66 -9.90 -3.26
C ARG A 281 -21.35 -9.62 -2.51
N ALA A 282 -21.29 -9.83 -1.19
CA ALA A 282 -20.08 -9.56 -0.39
C ALA A 282 -18.86 -10.42 -0.82
N TRP A 283 -19.09 -11.53 -1.53
CA TRP A 283 -18.01 -12.35 -2.10
C TRP A 283 -17.12 -11.59 -3.07
N LEU A 284 -17.66 -10.62 -3.83
CA LEU A 284 -16.90 -9.88 -4.83
C LEU A 284 -15.85 -8.93 -4.20
N PRO A 285 -16.19 -8.02 -3.26
CA PRO A 285 -15.18 -7.22 -2.59
C PRO A 285 -14.19 -8.05 -1.76
N LEU A 286 -14.61 -9.19 -1.17
CA LEU A 286 -13.70 -10.11 -0.51
C LEU A 286 -12.69 -10.68 -1.51
N ALA A 287 -13.17 -11.21 -2.65
CA ALA A 287 -12.30 -11.80 -3.65
C ALA A 287 -11.32 -10.78 -4.24
N LEU A 288 -11.79 -9.59 -4.64
CA LEU A 288 -10.93 -8.56 -5.20
C LEU A 288 -9.93 -8.03 -4.16
N GLY A 289 -10.36 -7.88 -2.91
CA GLY A 289 -9.50 -7.45 -1.82
C GLY A 289 -8.38 -8.46 -1.55
N PHE A 290 -8.72 -9.74 -1.34
CA PHE A 290 -7.71 -10.78 -1.12
C PHE A 290 -6.81 -10.98 -2.34
N SER A 291 -7.36 -10.99 -3.56
CA SER A 291 -6.54 -11.09 -4.78
C SER A 291 -5.55 -9.93 -4.90
N GLY A 292 -5.99 -8.70 -4.61
CA GLY A 292 -5.11 -7.54 -4.62
C GLY A 292 -3.97 -7.65 -3.62
N VAL A 293 -4.25 -8.14 -2.40
CA VAL A 293 -3.23 -8.35 -1.37
C VAL A 293 -2.26 -9.48 -1.77
N ILE A 294 -2.77 -10.63 -2.23
CA ILE A 294 -1.97 -11.78 -2.67
C ILE A 294 -1.01 -11.40 -3.80
N LEU A 295 -1.51 -10.67 -4.79
CA LEU A 295 -0.74 -10.30 -5.98
C LEU A 295 0.21 -9.12 -5.78
N THR A 296 0.28 -8.55 -4.55
CA THR A 296 1.16 -7.43 -4.23
C THR A 296 2.14 -7.72 -3.10
N HIS A 297 1.73 -8.45 -2.05
CA HIS A 297 2.61 -8.70 -0.89
C HIS A 297 2.25 -9.96 -0.12
N THR A 298 3.09 -10.97 -0.20
CA THR A 298 2.87 -12.27 0.44
C THR A 298 2.75 -12.20 1.96
N ILE A 299 3.58 -11.41 2.63
CA ILE A 299 3.55 -11.24 4.09
C ILE A 299 2.23 -10.57 4.54
N THR A 300 1.78 -9.51 3.87
CA THR A 300 0.47 -8.91 4.20
C THR A 300 -0.68 -9.88 3.93
N THR A 301 -0.52 -10.80 2.97
CA THR A 301 -1.51 -11.87 2.73
C THR A 301 -1.64 -12.79 3.95
N GLU A 302 -0.53 -13.21 4.52
CA GLU A 302 -0.49 -14.02 5.74
C GLU A 302 -1.20 -13.29 6.89
N LEU A 303 -0.82 -12.05 7.14
CA LEU A 303 -1.44 -11.24 8.19
C LEU A 303 -2.94 -11.00 7.93
N ALA A 304 -3.34 -10.78 6.67
CA ALA A 304 -4.75 -10.63 6.30
C ALA A 304 -5.53 -11.93 6.51
N ALA A 305 -4.92 -13.09 6.27
CA ALA A 305 -5.51 -14.39 6.57
C ALA A 305 -5.72 -14.58 8.09
N ILE A 306 -4.73 -14.24 8.92
CA ILE A 306 -4.84 -14.28 10.38
C ILE A 306 -6.01 -13.37 10.84
N MET A 307 -6.08 -12.14 10.36
CA MET A 307 -7.14 -11.20 10.72
C MET A 307 -8.51 -11.65 10.19
N ALA A 308 -8.57 -12.31 9.04
CA ALA A 308 -9.79 -12.90 8.51
C ALA A 308 -10.30 -14.05 9.38
N VAL A 309 -9.42 -14.96 9.79
CA VAL A 309 -9.74 -16.06 10.74
C VAL A 309 -10.24 -15.46 12.05
N PHE A 310 -9.54 -14.48 12.62
CA PHE A 310 -9.98 -13.78 13.82
C PHE A 310 -11.40 -13.19 13.65
N THR A 311 -11.67 -12.53 12.53
CA THR A 311 -12.99 -11.94 12.22
C THR A 311 -14.07 -13.02 12.11
N VAL A 312 -13.78 -14.15 11.45
CA VAL A 312 -14.70 -15.27 11.33
C VAL A 312 -15.01 -15.88 12.70
N LEU A 313 -14.00 -16.05 13.56
CA LEU A 313 -14.17 -16.56 14.92
C LEU A 313 -15.00 -15.61 15.80
N CYS A 314 -14.74 -14.31 15.75
CA CYS A 314 -15.58 -13.31 16.44
C CYS A 314 -17.04 -13.32 15.96
N CYS A 315 -17.27 -13.70 14.70
CA CYS A 315 -18.57 -13.77 14.07
C CYS A 315 -19.09 -15.19 13.89
N ALA A 316 -18.57 -16.21 14.60
CA ALA A 316 -18.79 -17.63 14.34
C ALA A 316 -20.26 -18.03 14.22
N LYS A 317 -21.12 -17.58 15.15
CA LYS A 317 -22.58 -17.83 15.12
C LYS A 317 -23.26 -17.36 13.82
N ARG A 318 -22.66 -16.40 13.12
CA ARG A 318 -23.15 -15.86 11.86
C ARG A 318 -22.43 -16.46 10.66
N ALA A 319 -21.12 -16.71 10.77
CA ALA A 319 -20.28 -17.16 9.69
C ALA A 319 -20.67 -18.57 9.18
N PHE A 320 -21.02 -19.47 10.08
CA PHE A 320 -21.41 -20.83 9.73
C PHE A 320 -22.87 -21.02 9.29
N ARG A 321 -23.61 -19.93 9.10
CA ARG A 321 -24.91 -20.01 8.41
C ARG A 321 -24.70 -20.39 6.94
N PRO A 322 -25.46 -21.36 6.36
CA PRO A 322 -25.17 -21.91 5.02
C PRO A 322 -25.02 -20.85 3.92
N GLN A 323 -25.89 -19.83 3.90
CA GLN A 323 -25.83 -18.78 2.89
C GLN A 323 -24.57 -17.90 3.01
N ARG A 324 -24.09 -17.67 4.23
CA ARG A 324 -22.88 -16.88 4.47
C ARG A 324 -21.62 -17.66 4.17
N LEU A 325 -21.62 -18.93 4.56
CA LEU A 325 -20.56 -19.86 4.20
C LEU A 325 -20.44 -19.98 2.67
N LEU A 326 -21.56 -20.11 1.96
CA LEU A 326 -21.55 -20.13 0.49
C LEU A 326 -20.97 -18.82 -0.09
N THR A 327 -21.26 -17.67 0.53
CA THR A 327 -20.68 -16.38 0.09
C THR A 327 -19.17 -16.33 0.31
N LEU A 328 -18.67 -16.84 1.43
CA LEU A 328 -17.24 -16.97 1.69
C LEU A 328 -16.58 -17.94 0.69
N LEU A 329 -17.18 -19.09 0.44
CA LEU A 329 -16.66 -20.08 -0.53
C LEU A 329 -16.60 -19.50 -1.95
N LYS A 330 -17.61 -18.74 -2.38
CA LYS A 330 -17.58 -18.03 -3.68
C LYS A 330 -16.45 -17.02 -3.74
N GLY A 331 -16.25 -16.23 -2.66
CA GLY A 331 -15.13 -15.31 -2.56
C GLY A 331 -13.79 -16.03 -2.66
N ALA A 332 -13.61 -17.11 -1.90
CA ALA A 332 -12.39 -17.91 -1.94
C ALA A 332 -12.15 -18.53 -3.34
N ALA A 333 -13.17 -19.10 -3.96
CA ALA A 333 -13.06 -19.70 -5.29
C ALA A 333 -12.64 -18.67 -6.35
N LEU A 334 -13.22 -17.45 -6.32
CA LEU A 334 -12.80 -16.38 -7.24
C LEU A 334 -11.37 -15.91 -6.93
N THR A 335 -11.01 -15.77 -5.64
CA THR A 335 -9.62 -15.41 -5.25
C THR A 335 -8.63 -16.43 -5.80
N VAL A 336 -8.89 -17.71 -5.61
CA VAL A 336 -8.05 -18.80 -6.17
C VAL A 336 -7.96 -18.68 -7.69
N GLY A 337 -9.06 -18.47 -8.39
CA GLY A 337 -9.05 -18.32 -9.84
C GLY A 337 -8.23 -17.12 -10.33
N LEU A 338 -8.37 -15.96 -9.66
CA LEU A 338 -7.63 -14.76 -10.02
C LEU A 338 -6.12 -14.83 -9.69
N CYS A 339 -5.76 -15.57 -8.65
CA CYS A 339 -4.38 -15.68 -8.18
C CYS A 339 -3.65 -16.95 -8.64
N ALA A 340 -4.33 -17.90 -9.29
CA ALA A 340 -3.78 -19.20 -9.66
C ALA A 340 -2.48 -19.09 -10.47
N TRP A 341 -2.43 -18.17 -11.41
CA TRP A 341 -1.25 -17.93 -12.25
C TRP A 341 0.00 -17.52 -11.45
N PHE A 342 -0.17 -16.93 -10.27
CA PHE A 342 0.91 -16.55 -9.35
C PHE A 342 1.15 -17.62 -8.29
N VAL A 343 0.05 -18.11 -7.63
CA VAL A 343 0.14 -19.00 -6.48
C VAL A 343 0.56 -20.42 -6.88
N LEU A 344 0.09 -20.96 -8.03
CA LEU A 344 0.45 -22.32 -8.42
C LEU A 344 1.95 -22.50 -8.69
N PRO A 345 2.63 -21.63 -9.49
CA PRO A 345 4.08 -21.70 -9.62
C PRO A 345 4.81 -21.53 -8.28
N MET A 346 4.36 -20.59 -7.43
CA MET A 346 4.94 -20.42 -6.10
C MET A 346 4.88 -21.69 -5.26
N LEU A 347 3.73 -22.38 -5.23
CA LEU A 347 3.57 -23.62 -4.49
C LEU A 347 4.38 -24.78 -5.09
N GLN A 348 4.52 -24.81 -6.41
CA GLN A 348 5.33 -25.80 -7.11
C GLN A 348 6.79 -25.65 -6.71
N GLU A 349 7.32 -24.44 -6.72
CA GLU A 349 8.71 -24.15 -6.37
C GLU A 349 8.97 -24.36 -4.86
N LEU A 350 8.02 -23.99 -3.99
CA LEU A 350 8.12 -24.29 -2.55
C LEU A 350 8.13 -25.79 -2.23
N GLY A 351 7.50 -26.62 -3.07
CA GLY A 351 7.50 -28.07 -2.94
C GLY A 351 8.69 -28.78 -3.61
N GLY A 352 9.53 -28.04 -4.33
CA GLY A 352 10.71 -28.56 -5.04
C GLY A 352 11.94 -28.72 -4.14
N ASP A 353 13.04 -29.23 -4.73
CA ASP A 353 14.32 -29.42 -4.03
C ASP A 353 15.11 -28.14 -3.74
N TYR A 354 14.48 -26.98 -3.90
CA TYR A 354 15.10 -25.70 -3.58
C TYR A 354 15.33 -25.58 -2.07
N ARG A 355 16.58 -25.64 -1.69
CA ARG A 355 16.99 -25.32 -0.32
C ARG A 355 16.99 -23.80 -0.16
N PHE A 356 15.84 -23.25 0.20
CA PHE A 356 15.84 -21.91 0.78
C PHE A 356 16.71 -21.96 2.03
N ARG A 357 17.84 -21.23 2.02
CA ARG A 357 18.57 -20.97 3.26
C ARG A 357 17.77 -19.99 4.10
N ALA A 358 16.67 -20.47 4.66
CA ALA A 358 15.91 -19.75 5.66
C ALA A 358 16.71 -19.52 6.96
N ASP A 359 17.75 -20.33 7.15
CA ASP A 359 18.46 -20.45 8.45
C ASP A 359 19.42 -19.27 8.73
N SER A 360 19.82 -18.46 7.73
CA SER A 360 20.79 -17.38 7.95
C SER A 360 20.15 -16.05 8.38
N ASN A 361 18.83 -15.89 8.30
CA ASN A 361 18.11 -14.67 8.62
C ASN A 361 16.81 -14.94 9.39
N ALA A 362 16.78 -15.95 10.26
CA ALA A 362 15.65 -16.15 11.16
C ALA A 362 15.57 -14.96 12.13
N ILE A 363 14.74 -13.99 11.76
CA ILE A 363 14.41 -12.85 12.63
C ILE A 363 13.38 -13.36 13.63
N ASP A 364 13.67 -13.30 14.93
CA ASP A 364 12.62 -13.45 15.93
C ASP A 364 11.72 -12.21 15.90
N PRO A 365 10.44 -12.34 15.49
CA PRO A 365 9.54 -11.20 15.51
C PRO A 365 9.41 -10.55 16.89
N GLY A 366 9.65 -11.29 17.98
CA GLY A 366 9.62 -10.78 19.35
C GLY A 366 10.63 -9.65 19.60
N ASP A 367 11.80 -9.71 18.97
CA ASP A 367 12.85 -8.69 19.08
C ASP A 367 12.45 -7.34 18.48
N TYR A 368 11.48 -7.36 17.56
CA TYR A 368 10.95 -6.18 16.87
C TYR A 368 9.59 -5.73 17.40
N ALA A 369 9.18 -6.24 18.55
CA ALA A 369 7.96 -5.80 19.20
C ALA A 369 8.06 -4.34 19.63
N ILE A 370 7.01 -3.57 19.35
CA ILE A 370 6.98 -2.13 19.66
C ILE A 370 6.17 -1.91 20.93
N SER A 371 6.74 -1.22 21.90
CA SER A 371 6.03 -0.90 23.13
C SER A 371 4.80 -0.03 22.85
N LEU A 372 3.71 -0.25 23.60
CA LEU A 372 2.50 0.57 23.51
C LEU A 372 2.81 2.05 23.78
N ALA A 373 3.76 2.35 24.64
CA ALA A 373 4.18 3.73 24.92
C ALA A 373 4.71 4.42 23.65
N ASN A 374 5.52 3.72 22.85
CA ASN A 374 6.02 4.25 21.58
C ASN A 374 4.91 4.39 20.53
N LEU A 375 4.03 3.38 20.41
CA LEU A 375 2.91 3.41 19.46
C LEU A 375 1.92 4.55 19.71
N LEU A 376 1.69 4.88 20.98
CA LEU A 376 0.71 5.87 21.40
C LEU A 376 1.28 7.30 21.47
N GLN A 377 2.57 7.50 21.22
CA GLN A 377 3.13 8.85 21.11
C GLN A 377 2.52 9.58 19.91
N PRO A 378 1.88 10.74 20.13
CA PRO A 378 1.21 11.47 19.02
C PRO A 378 2.21 12.09 18.03
N TRP A 379 3.39 12.50 18.55
CA TRP A 379 4.51 13.07 17.78
C TRP A 379 5.84 12.76 18.46
N ASN A 380 6.88 12.65 17.66
CA ASN A 380 8.25 12.52 18.09
C ASN A 380 9.13 13.29 17.09
N SER A 381 10.23 13.85 17.55
CA SER A 381 11.22 14.51 16.69
C SER A 381 12.00 13.53 15.80
N LYS A 382 12.01 12.25 16.16
CA LYS A 382 12.66 11.20 15.36
C LYS A 382 11.66 10.60 14.38
N VAL A 383 11.97 10.65 13.10
CA VAL A 383 11.11 10.17 12.00
C VAL A 383 11.06 8.65 11.94
N ASP A 384 12.07 7.98 12.41
CA ASP A 384 12.25 6.53 12.41
C ASP A 384 11.36 5.75 13.38
N TYR A 385 10.61 6.44 14.26
CA TYR A 385 9.70 5.78 15.19
C TYR A 385 8.36 5.40 14.55
N ILE A 386 8.07 4.10 14.55
CA ILE A 386 6.78 3.55 14.13
C ILE A 386 5.70 3.86 15.16
N ARG A 387 4.61 4.48 14.72
CA ARG A 387 3.51 4.96 15.57
C ARG A 387 2.17 5.02 14.83
N LEU A 388 1.08 5.17 15.56
CA LEU A 388 -0.27 5.34 15.00
C LEU A 388 -0.50 6.75 14.41
N GLY A 389 0.11 7.76 15.04
CA GLY A 389 -0.06 9.16 14.69
C GLY A 389 -1.29 9.83 15.35
N ALA A 390 -1.16 11.14 15.59
CA ALA A 390 -2.16 11.92 16.33
C ALA A 390 -3.59 11.83 15.78
N PRO A 391 -3.86 11.88 14.46
CA PRO A 391 -5.24 11.83 13.96
C PRO A 391 -5.97 10.53 14.33
N LEU A 392 -5.31 9.38 14.25
CA LEU A 392 -5.91 8.09 14.62
C LEU A 392 -6.09 7.95 16.13
N LEU A 393 -5.16 8.45 16.93
CA LEU A 393 -5.26 8.47 18.38
C LEU A 393 -6.46 9.32 18.83
N LEU A 394 -6.64 10.51 18.25
CA LEU A 394 -7.79 11.37 18.53
C LEU A 394 -9.11 10.71 18.09
N ALA A 395 -9.13 10.06 16.94
CA ALA A 395 -10.31 9.32 16.46
C ALA A 395 -10.66 8.16 17.41
N ALA A 396 -9.67 7.40 17.88
CA ALA A 396 -9.85 6.32 18.85
C ALA A 396 -10.32 6.83 20.21
N ALA A 397 -9.71 7.89 20.71
CA ALA A 397 -10.12 8.53 21.97
C ALA A 397 -11.54 9.09 21.91
N GLY A 398 -11.89 9.76 20.81
CA GLY A 398 -13.24 10.24 20.57
C GLY A 398 -14.28 9.12 20.52
N LEU A 399 -13.95 8.01 19.87
CA LEU A 399 -14.80 6.82 19.84
C LEU A 399 -15.01 6.24 21.24
N LEU A 400 -13.93 6.03 21.99
CA LEU A 400 -14.00 5.53 23.36
C LEU A 400 -14.85 6.44 24.26
N ALA A 401 -14.63 7.75 24.19
CA ALA A 401 -15.42 8.72 24.92
C ALA A 401 -16.92 8.60 24.63
N VAL A 402 -17.28 8.46 23.36
CA VAL A 402 -18.68 8.30 22.96
C VAL A 402 -19.26 6.96 23.41
N LEU A 403 -18.52 5.87 23.32
CA LEU A 403 -18.97 4.54 23.78
C LEU A 403 -19.21 4.51 25.30
N VAL A 404 -18.41 5.27 26.07
CA VAL A 404 -18.53 5.36 27.52
C VAL A 404 -19.67 6.29 27.95
N TRP A 405 -19.78 7.46 27.34
CA TRP A 405 -20.70 8.50 27.83
C TRP A 405 -22.08 8.51 27.16
N LYS A 406 -22.20 8.04 25.91
CA LYS A 406 -23.48 7.95 25.21
C LYS A 406 -24.07 6.56 25.31
N LYS A 407 -25.04 6.37 26.24
CA LYS A 407 -25.75 5.10 26.41
C LYS A 407 -26.72 4.78 25.25
N ASP A 408 -27.21 5.80 24.56
CA ASP A 408 -28.25 5.68 23.51
C ASP A 408 -27.69 5.75 22.08
N LEU A 409 -26.59 5.02 21.83
CA LEU A 409 -26.02 4.92 20.49
C LEU A 409 -26.93 4.08 19.57
N PRO A 410 -27.20 4.55 18.34
CA PRO A 410 -27.89 3.72 17.35
C PRO A 410 -27.15 2.38 17.16
N ALA A 411 -27.89 1.27 17.11
CA ALA A 411 -27.33 -0.09 17.01
C ALA A 411 -26.26 -0.22 15.90
N ARG A 412 -26.49 0.42 14.75
CA ARG A 412 -25.53 0.47 13.64
C ARG A 412 -24.22 1.16 14.01
N GLY A 413 -24.30 2.33 14.66
CA GLY A 413 -23.10 3.07 15.09
C GLY A 413 -22.28 2.25 16.07
N ARG A 414 -22.94 1.58 17.01
CA ARG A 414 -22.29 0.67 17.97
C ARG A 414 -21.65 -0.53 17.27
N GLN A 415 -22.34 -1.15 16.32
CA GLN A 415 -21.78 -2.26 15.54
C GLN A 415 -20.55 -1.83 14.73
N LEU A 416 -20.60 -0.67 14.08
CA LEU A 416 -19.49 -0.16 13.28
C LEU A 416 -18.29 0.19 14.17
N GLY A 417 -18.55 0.85 15.31
CA GLY A 417 -17.51 1.14 16.30
C GLY A 417 -16.82 -0.12 16.78
N LEU A 418 -17.58 -1.16 17.14
CA LEU A 418 -17.03 -2.44 17.58
C LEU A 418 -16.31 -3.20 16.44
N ALA A 419 -16.87 -3.19 15.23
CA ALA A 419 -16.28 -3.85 14.07
C ALA A 419 -14.91 -3.26 13.67
N GLY A 420 -14.67 -1.98 13.96
CA GLY A 420 -13.35 -1.37 13.75
C GLY A 420 -12.47 -1.42 14.99
N LEU A 421 -13.04 -1.16 16.18
CA LEU A 421 -12.27 -1.08 17.42
C LEU A 421 -11.67 -2.45 17.82
N VAL A 422 -12.46 -3.54 17.72
CA VAL A 422 -12.00 -4.87 18.15
C VAL A 422 -10.80 -5.35 17.33
N PRO A 423 -10.86 -5.44 15.98
CA PRO A 423 -9.70 -5.85 15.20
C PRO A 423 -8.58 -4.80 15.24
N GLY A 424 -8.91 -3.51 15.33
CA GLY A 424 -7.90 -2.45 15.45
C GLY A 424 -7.10 -2.54 16.75
N THR A 425 -7.78 -2.77 17.88
CA THR A 425 -7.12 -2.98 19.19
C THR A 425 -6.32 -4.28 19.20
N ALA A 426 -6.89 -5.37 18.66
CA ALA A 426 -6.16 -6.63 18.55
C ALA A 426 -4.86 -6.45 17.75
N ALA A 427 -4.92 -5.74 16.63
CA ALA A 427 -3.73 -5.44 15.82
C ALA A 427 -2.69 -4.60 16.58
N VAL A 428 -3.13 -3.59 17.35
CA VAL A 428 -2.23 -2.81 18.23
C VAL A 428 -1.56 -3.69 19.29
N LEU A 429 -2.31 -4.58 19.91
CA LEU A 429 -1.74 -5.49 20.92
C LEU A 429 -0.75 -6.48 20.31
N LEU A 430 -1.03 -6.97 19.10
CA LEU A 430 -0.15 -7.88 18.38
C LEU A 430 1.20 -7.23 18.02
N THR A 431 1.25 -5.89 17.82
CA THR A 431 2.52 -5.20 17.56
C THR A 431 3.48 -5.19 18.75
N GLY A 432 2.94 -5.27 19.97
CA GLY A 432 3.73 -5.32 21.22
C GLY A 432 3.93 -6.73 21.77
N PHE A 433 3.41 -7.75 21.08
CA PHE A 433 3.52 -9.12 21.56
C PHE A 433 4.90 -9.70 21.28
N THR A 434 5.51 -10.33 22.29
CA THR A 434 6.87 -10.89 22.23
C THR A 434 6.90 -12.42 22.18
N GLY A 435 5.79 -13.10 22.45
CA GLY A 435 5.71 -14.55 22.57
C GLY A 435 5.49 -15.31 21.24
N TRP A 436 5.94 -14.75 20.11
CA TRP A 436 5.69 -15.32 18.78
C TRP A 436 6.32 -16.69 18.60
N GLU A 437 7.56 -16.89 19.06
CA GLU A 437 8.22 -18.21 18.99
C GLU A 437 7.48 -19.27 19.81
N THR A 438 6.95 -18.90 20.98
CA THR A 438 6.16 -19.83 21.80
C THR A 438 4.90 -20.28 21.05
N VAL A 439 4.19 -19.33 20.40
CA VAL A 439 3.01 -19.63 19.60
C VAL A 439 3.36 -20.52 18.39
N ALA A 440 4.45 -20.21 17.72
CA ALA A 440 4.95 -21.00 16.59
C ALA A 440 5.32 -22.43 17.02
N GLY A 441 5.94 -22.59 18.21
CA GLY A 441 6.28 -23.89 18.77
C GLY A 441 5.06 -24.81 18.97
N TRP A 442 3.90 -24.24 19.31
CA TRP A 442 2.66 -25.02 19.42
C TRP A 442 2.13 -25.55 18.08
N MET A 443 2.52 -24.93 16.96
CA MET A 443 2.11 -25.32 15.61
C MET A 443 2.99 -26.41 15.00
N GLY A 444 4.10 -26.77 15.67
CA GLY A 444 5.13 -27.65 15.15
C GLY A 444 6.12 -26.95 14.22
N GLU A 445 7.28 -27.57 14.01
CA GLU A 445 8.45 -26.94 13.40
C GLU A 445 8.19 -26.31 12.01
N SER A 446 7.57 -27.06 11.10
CA SER A 446 7.35 -26.60 9.73
C SER A 446 6.32 -25.46 9.63
N ILE A 447 5.17 -25.60 10.31
CA ILE A 447 4.10 -24.60 10.29
C ILE A 447 4.53 -23.40 11.12
N GLY A 448 5.20 -23.60 12.24
CA GLY A 448 5.71 -22.53 13.10
C GLY A 448 6.71 -21.64 12.39
N ARG A 449 7.67 -22.21 11.66
CA ARG A 449 8.61 -21.41 10.87
C ARG A 449 7.92 -20.59 9.78
N MET A 450 6.94 -21.17 9.09
CA MET A 450 6.16 -20.47 8.09
C MET A 450 5.35 -19.33 8.73
N PHE A 451 4.78 -19.57 9.92
CA PHE A 451 4.02 -18.57 10.67
C PHE A 451 4.89 -17.39 11.13
N LEU A 452 6.19 -17.58 11.44
CA LEU A 452 7.10 -16.49 11.83
C LEU A 452 7.62 -15.67 10.64
N ASN A 453 7.28 -16.02 9.41
CA ASN A 453 7.76 -15.36 8.20
C ASN A 453 7.28 -13.91 8.05
N PHE A 454 6.32 -13.46 8.87
CA PHE A 454 5.90 -12.05 8.86
C PHE A 454 6.97 -11.08 9.42
N GLN A 455 8.04 -11.58 10.05
CA GLN A 455 9.27 -10.88 10.48
C GLN A 455 9.03 -9.79 11.54
N PHE A 456 8.14 -8.85 11.29
CA PHE A 456 7.96 -7.63 12.10
C PHE A 456 6.53 -7.51 12.61
N PRO A 457 6.27 -7.56 13.93
CA PRO A 457 4.93 -7.41 14.52
C PRO A 457 4.27 -6.07 14.19
N PHE A 458 5.04 -5.02 13.98
CA PHE A 458 4.49 -3.71 13.64
C PHE A 458 3.73 -3.70 12.29
N ARG A 459 3.89 -4.71 11.44
CA ARG A 459 3.08 -4.86 10.21
C ARG A 459 1.58 -5.05 10.50
N PHE A 460 1.21 -5.49 11.70
CA PHE A 460 -0.20 -5.51 12.12
C PHE A 460 -0.82 -4.10 12.19
N LEU A 461 -0.03 -3.03 12.24
CA LEU A 461 -0.57 -1.66 12.25
C LEU A 461 -1.40 -1.32 11.02
N VAL A 462 -1.24 -1.99 9.88
CA VAL A 462 -2.11 -1.79 8.71
C VAL A 462 -3.58 -2.06 9.05
N PHE A 463 -3.84 -3.05 9.91
CA PHE A 463 -5.20 -3.40 10.37
C PHE A 463 -5.67 -2.48 11.49
N ALA A 464 -4.77 -2.02 12.34
CA ALA A 464 -5.08 -1.01 13.36
C ALA A 464 -5.50 0.29 12.67
N VAL A 465 -4.76 0.76 11.68
CA VAL A 465 -5.10 1.94 10.87
C VAL A 465 -6.49 1.78 10.23
N LEU A 466 -6.74 0.64 9.58
CA LEU A 466 -8.01 0.35 8.93
C LEU A 466 -9.19 0.37 9.90
N GLY A 467 -9.05 -0.37 10.99
CA GLY A 467 -10.10 -0.49 12.01
C GLY A 467 -10.42 0.85 12.69
N LEU A 468 -9.40 1.57 13.13
CA LEU A 468 -9.54 2.84 13.82
C LEU A 468 -10.06 3.96 12.89
N ALA A 469 -9.64 4.00 11.62
CA ALA A 469 -10.18 4.93 10.63
C ALA A 469 -11.68 4.69 10.39
N ALA A 470 -12.08 3.44 10.22
CA ALA A 470 -13.49 3.08 10.00
C ALA A 470 -14.37 3.37 11.22
N ALA A 471 -13.86 3.10 12.43
CA ALA A 471 -14.59 3.23 13.69
C ALA A 471 -14.63 4.68 14.21
N GLY A 472 -13.52 5.42 14.08
CA GLY A 472 -13.39 6.77 14.64
C GLY A 472 -14.08 7.87 13.84
N ALA A 473 -14.14 7.73 12.52
CA ALA A 473 -14.68 8.76 11.63
C ALA A 473 -16.15 9.17 11.87
N PRO A 474 -17.09 8.27 12.18
CA PRO A 474 -18.47 8.65 12.48
C PRO A 474 -18.58 9.62 13.65
N TRP A 475 -17.64 9.61 14.56
CA TRP A 475 -17.66 10.38 15.81
C TRP A 475 -16.96 11.71 15.70
N CYS A 476 -15.93 11.81 14.87
CA CYS A 476 -15.30 13.09 14.52
C CYS A 476 -16.31 14.04 13.84
N GLY A 477 -17.25 13.53 13.07
CA GLY A 477 -18.31 14.30 12.41
C GLY A 477 -19.52 14.66 13.32
N CYS A 478 -19.79 13.87 14.36
CA CYS A 478 -21.00 14.06 15.19
C CYS A 478 -20.95 15.32 16.08
N SER A 479 -19.79 15.82 16.47
CA SER A 479 -19.68 17.00 17.33
C SER A 479 -19.83 18.33 16.60
N ILE A 480 -19.64 18.37 15.28
CA ILE A 480 -19.58 19.61 14.50
C ILE A 480 -20.83 19.79 13.60
N ILE A 481 -21.47 18.74 13.14
CA ILE A 481 -22.49 18.81 12.06
C ILE A 481 -23.93 18.47 12.54
N TRP A 482 -24.13 17.98 13.74
CA TRP A 482 -25.46 17.52 14.23
C TRP A 482 -26.30 18.56 14.99
N ARG A 483 -26.14 19.84 14.69
CA ARG A 483 -27.11 20.89 15.00
C ARG A 483 -27.79 21.43 13.73
N GLY A 484 -28.24 20.54 12.85
CA GLY A 484 -29.12 20.91 11.75
C GLY A 484 -30.57 20.61 12.12
N PRO A 485 -31.56 21.45 11.72
CA PRO A 485 -32.93 21.27 12.06
C PRO A 485 -33.49 19.95 11.49
N ASN A 486 -34.37 19.32 12.27
CA ASN A 486 -35.14 18.14 11.91
C ASN A 486 -35.64 18.21 10.46
N LEU A 487 -35.05 17.42 9.58
CA LEU A 487 -35.59 17.22 8.24
C LEU A 487 -36.87 16.35 8.40
N PRO A 488 -38.03 16.80 7.87
CA PRO A 488 -39.22 15.97 7.86
C PRO A 488 -38.94 14.68 7.07
N ALA A 489 -39.45 13.56 7.60
CA ALA A 489 -39.39 12.27 6.94
C ALA A 489 -39.89 12.40 5.48
N PRO A 490 -39.24 11.73 4.49
CA PRO A 490 -39.77 11.76 3.14
C PRO A 490 -41.18 11.22 3.13
N ALA A 491 -42.12 12.03 2.64
CA ALA A 491 -43.52 11.67 2.50
C ALA A 491 -43.62 10.32 1.78
N ARG A 492 -44.29 9.35 2.39
CA ARG A 492 -44.62 8.09 1.73
C ARG A 492 -45.42 8.46 0.46
N ARG A 493 -44.87 8.21 -0.71
CA ARG A 493 -45.61 8.27 -1.97
C ARG A 493 -46.76 7.26 -1.85
N GLY A 494 -47.94 7.79 -1.75
CA GLY A 494 -49.16 7.00 -1.76
C GLY A 494 -49.22 6.17 -3.03
N SER A 495 -49.54 4.91 -2.86
CA SER A 495 -49.85 4.01 -3.96
C SER A 495 -51.16 4.49 -4.59
N SER A 496 -51.11 5.29 -5.66
CA SER A 496 -52.26 5.48 -6.51
C SER A 496 -52.45 4.22 -7.34
N ARG A 497 -53.45 3.44 -6.95
CA ARG A 497 -54.04 2.42 -7.82
C ARG A 497 -54.62 3.12 -9.05
N TRP A 498 -54.18 2.72 -10.21
CA TRP A 498 -54.94 2.90 -11.45
C TRP A 498 -55.67 1.60 -11.77
N ARG A 499 -56.97 1.72 -11.98
CA ARG A 499 -57.87 0.71 -12.54
C ARG A 499 -57.56 0.55 -14.03
#